data_3ecbf76c294f649cf940883e822b5892
#
_entry.id   3ecbf76c294f649cf940883e822b5892
#
_cell.length_a   1.000
_cell.length_b   1.000
_cell.length_c   1.000
_cell.angle_alpha   90.00
_cell.angle_beta   90.00
_cell.angle_gamma   90.00
#
_symmetry.space_group_name_H-M   'P 1'
#
loop_
_entity.id
_entity.type
_entity.pdbx_description
1 polymer ?
#
loop_
_entity_poly.entity_id
_entity_poly.type
_entity_poly.pdbx_seq_one_letter_code
_entity_poly.pdbx_strand_id
1 'polypeptide(L)'
;MRPCGTFPVLKEMKDRKGGNLSGGQQQQLVIARALVTNPKVLLLDEPTEGLQPSIIKDIAKALNKLKAERGFSVVVSEQVLSFTMEIADRFLIIEKGEFVYQGPRESVDTKKIHSYLTV
;
A
#
# COMPACT_ATOMS: atom_id res chain seq x y z
N MET A 1 6.49 18.53 -2.90
CA MET A 1 7.05 17.72 -1.80
C MET A 1 7.89 16.58 -2.36
N ARG A 2 9.07 16.38 -1.82
CA ARG A 2 9.91 15.24 -2.21
C ARG A 2 9.42 13.97 -1.50
N PRO A 3 9.33 12.81 -2.17
CA PRO A 3 8.90 11.56 -1.52
C PRO A 3 9.70 11.19 -0.27
N CYS A 4 10.98 11.48 -0.24
CA CYS A 4 11.83 11.22 0.94
C CYS A 4 11.35 11.92 2.21
N GLY A 5 10.69 13.09 2.10
CA GLY A 5 10.15 13.80 3.25
C GLY A 5 8.96 13.09 3.89
N THR A 6 8.22 12.26 3.13
CA THR A 6 7.09 11.50 3.62
C THR A 6 7.52 10.21 4.30
N PHE A 7 8.65 9.64 3.86
CA PHE A 7 9.23 8.43 4.45
C PHE A 7 10.50 8.80 5.21
N PRO A 8 10.42 9.08 6.53
CA PRO A 8 11.59 9.53 7.30
C PRO A 8 12.79 8.58 7.20
N VAL A 9 12.54 7.27 7.10
CA VAL A 9 13.59 6.27 6.96
C VAL A 9 14.42 6.52 5.70
N LEU A 10 13.80 6.91 4.59
CA LEU A 10 14.51 7.21 3.35
C LEU A 10 15.38 8.46 3.48
N LYS A 11 14.92 9.45 4.25
CA LYS A 11 15.70 10.67 4.52
C LYS A 11 17.00 10.33 5.26
N GLU A 12 16.92 9.44 6.25
CA GLU A 12 18.08 8.99 7.02
C GLU A 12 19.01 8.11 6.19
N MET A 13 18.46 7.36 5.23
CA MET A 13 19.17 6.36 4.46
C MET A 13 19.59 6.80 3.06
N LYS A 14 19.35 8.06 2.70
CA LYS A 14 19.58 8.57 1.34
C LYS A 14 21.00 8.37 0.83
N ASP A 15 21.98 8.34 1.73
CA ASP A 15 23.39 8.17 1.38
C ASP A 15 23.84 6.70 1.39
N ARG A 16 22.94 5.76 1.69
CA ARG A 16 23.24 4.33 1.69
C ARG A 16 22.96 3.70 0.34
N LYS A 17 23.75 2.68 0.00
CA LYS A 17 23.50 1.87 -1.18
C LYS A 17 22.21 1.06 -1.00
N GLY A 18 21.41 0.95 -2.07
CA GLY A 18 20.13 0.22 -2.02
C GLY A 18 20.23 -1.21 -1.50
N GLY A 19 21.34 -1.90 -1.78
CA GLY A 19 21.54 -3.29 -1.32
C GLY A 19 21.69 -3.45 0.19
N ASN A 20 21.90 -2.35 0.93
CA ASN A 20 22.04 -2.37 2.38
C ASN A 20 20.73 -2.08 3.12
N LEU A 21 19.62 -1.91 2.39
CA LEU A 21 18.32 -1.60 2.97
C LEU A 21 17.57 -2.86 3.37
N SER A 22 16.77 -2.78 4.44
CA SER A 22 15.83 -3.84 4.79
C SER A 22 14.73 -3.99 3.72
N GLY A 23 13.97 -5.10 3.75
CA GLY A 23 12.86 -5.32 2.83
C GLY A 23 11.83 -4.19 2.88
N GLY A 24 11.50 -3.70 4.09
CA GLY A 24 10.57 -2.59 4.26
C GLY A 24 11.12 -1.28 3.71
N GLN A 25 12.40 -1.01 3.92
CA GLN A 25 13.06 0.17 3.38
C GLN A 25 13.13 0.12 1.86
N GLN A 26 13.42 -1.05 1.28
CA GLN A 26 13.41 -1.24 -0.16
C GLN A 26 12.02 -0.97 -0.75
N GLN A 27 10.96 -1.43 -0.09
CA GLN A 27 9.59 -1.22 -0.55
C GLN A 27 9.22 0.27 -0.50
N GLN A 28 9.59 0.98 0.55
CA GLN A 28 9.38 2.42 0.64
C GLN A 28 10.12 3.15 -0.48
N LEU A 29 11.33 2.72 -0.80
CA LEU A 29 12.13 3.31 -1.88
C LEU A 29 11.47 3.07 -3.25
N VAL A 30 10.93 1.87 -3.49
CA VAL A 30 10.22 1.56 -4.74
C VAL A 30 9.01 2.47 -4.90
N ILE A 31 8.21 2.65 -3.85
CA ILE A 31 7.04 3.54 -3.88
C ILE A 31 7.48 4.99 -4.13
N ALA A 32 8.51 5.45 -3.43
CA ALA A 32 9.03 6.80 -3.59
C ALA A 32 9.51 7.06 -5.02
N ARG A 33 10.19 6.10 -5.64
CA ARG A 33 10.63 6.21 -7.04
C ARG A 33 9.47 6.32 -8.01
N ALA A 34 8.42 5.52 -7.79
CA ALA A 34 7.22 5.60 -8.61
C ALA A 34 6.56 6.98 -8.52
N LEU A 35 6.56 7.58 -7.32
CA LEU A 35 5.95 8.88 -7.08
C LEU A 35 6.74 10.04 -7.69
N VAL A 36 8.04 9.87 -7.95
CA VAL A 36 8.85 10.90 -8.62
C VAL A 36 8.28 11.23 -10.01
N THR A 37 7.67 10.26 -10.69
CA THR A 37 7.06 10.47 -12.00
C THR A 37 5.76 11.27 -11.95
N ASN A 38 5.28 11.59 -10.76
CA ASN A 38 4.03 12.32 -10.52
C ASN A 38 2.82 11.63 -11.18
N PRO A 39 2.55 10.36 -10.86
CA PRO A 39 1.52 9.57 -11.53
C PRO A 39 0.11 10.03 -11.16
N LYS A 40 -0.86 9.75 -12.03
CA LYS A 40 -2.28 9.90 -11.72
C LYS A 40 -2.84 8.65 -11.04
N VAL A 41 -2.27 7.49 -11.35
CA VAL A 41 -2.66 6.20 -10.77
C VAL A 41 -1.39 5.45 -10.37
N LEU A 42 -1.36 4.96 -9.14
CA LEU A 42 -0.29 4.12 -8.63
C LEU A 42 -0.80 2.69 -8.51
N LEU A 43 -0.12 1.76 -9.17
CA LEU A 43 -0.47 0.34 -9.13
C LEU A 43 0.52 -0.40 -8.23
N LEU A 44 0.02 -1.08 -7.20
CA LEU A 44 0.83 -1.85 -6.26
C LEU A 44 0.34 -3.30 -6.22
N ASP A 45 1.27 -4.23 -6.39
CA ASP A 45 0.98 -5.66 -6.30
C ASP A 45 1.66 -6.23 -5.06
N GLU A 46 0.85 -6.65 -4.09
CA GLU A 46 1.28 -7.22 -2.81
C GLU A 46 2.38 -6.41 -2.12
N PRO A 47 2.17 -5.10 -1.90
CA PRO A 47 3.23 -4.22 -1.38
C PRO A 47 3.68 -4.55 0.05
N THR A 48 2.93 -5.37 0.78
CA THR A 48 3.25 -5.72 2.17
C THR A 48 3.88 -7.11 2.31
N GLU A 49 4.09 -7.82 1.21
CA GLU A 49 4.62 -9.18 1.25
C GLU A 49 5.99 -9.23 1.93
N GLY A 50 6.12 -10.10 2.93
CA GLY A 50 7.37 -10.30 3.66
C GLY A 50 7.74 -9.19 4.63
N LEU A 51 6.85 -8.22 4.89
CA LEU A 51 7.14 -7.09 5.77
C LEU A 51 6.57 -7.31 7.18
N GLN A 52 7.22 -6.68 8.17
CA GLN A 52 6.74 -6.67 9.55
C GLN A 52 5.50 -5.79 9.70
N PRO A 53 4.61 -6.10 10.67
CA PRO A 53 3.37 -5.32 10.87
C PRO A 53 3.59 -3.83 11.09
N SER A 54 4.64 -3.44 11.81
CA SER A 54 4.95 -2.02 12.02
C SER A 54 5.28 -1.29 10.72
N ILE A 55 6.02 -1.95 9.83
CA ILE A 55 6.38 -1.40 8.53
C ILE A 55 5.14 -1.29 7.62
N ILE A 56 4.27 -2.28 7.67
CA ILE A 56 3.01 -2.28 6.91
C ILE A 56 2.15 -1.06 7.31
N LYS A 57 2.05 -0.78 8.61
CA LYS A 57 1.32 0.39 9.11
C LYS A 57 1.94 1.70 8.62
N ASP A 58 3.26 1.78 8.64
CA ASP A 58 3.97 2.97 8.18
C ASP A 58 3.72 3.24 6.69
N ILE A 59 3.74 2.18 5.87
CA ILE A 59 3.45 2.29 4.44
C ILE A 59 2.01 2.77 4.21
N ALA A 60 1.05 2.22 4.94
CA ALA A 60 -0.35 2.61 4.83
C ALA A 60 -0.55 4.09 5.16
N LYS A 61 0.04 4.56 6.26
CA LYS A 61 -0.03 5.96 6.66
C LYS A 61 0.59 6.88 5.61
N ALA A 62 1.75 6.50 5.09
CA ALA A 62 2.45 7.28 4.08
C ALA A 62 1.65 7.37 2.79
N LEU A 63 1.05 6.28 2.33
CA LEU A 63 0.22 6.26 1.13
C LEU A 63 -1.02 7.13 1.29
N ASN A 64 -1.70 7.07 2.44
CA ASN A 64 -2.87 7.89 2.71
C ASN A 64 -2.50 9.37 2.69
N LYS A 65 -1.40 9.74 3.31
CA LYS A 65 -0.91 11.12 3.32
C LYS A 65 -0.60 11.61 1.91
N LEU A 66 0.10 10.82 1.13
CA LEU A 66 0.48 11.18 -0.24
C LEU A 66 -0.74 11.28 -1.18
N LYS A 67 -1.72 10.39 -1.03
CA LYS A 67 -2.97 10.47 -1.78
C LYS A 67 -3.67 11.81 -1.53
N ALA A 68 -3.77 12.18 -0.24
CA ALA A 68 -4.43 13.42 0.14
C ALA A 68 -3.69 14.66 -0.38
N GLU A 69 -2.36 14.64 -0.35
CA GLU A 69 -1.54 15.78 -0.77
C GLU A 69 -1.44 15.92 -2.28
N ARG A 70 -1.34 14.80 -3.01
CA ARG A 70 -1.07 14.81 -4.45
C ARG A 70 -2.26 14.47 -5.33
N GLY A 71 -3.32 13.90 -4.77
CA GLY A 71 -4.56 13.61 -5.49
C GLY A 71 -4.48 12.47 -6.50
N PHE A 72 -3.54 11.54 -6.35
CA PHE A 72 -3.49 10.35 -7.20
C PHE A 72 -4.38 9.24 -6.66
N SER A 73 -4.74 8.30 -7.53
CA SER A 73 -5.48 7.10 -7.16
C SER A 73 -4.52 5.93 -6.96
N VAL A 74 -4.89 5.00 -6.07
CA VAL A 74 -4.11 3.79 -5.82
C VAL A 74 -4.96 2.57 -6.12
N VAL A 75 -4.42 1.66 -6.91
CA VAL A 75 -4.99 0.32 -7.11
C VAL A 75 -4.00 -0.67 -6.51
N VAL A 76 -4.45 -1.42 -5.52
CA VAL A 76 -3.58 -2.37 -4.81
C VAL A 76 -4.17 -3.77 -4.85
N SER A 77 -3.33 -4.76 -5.18
CA SER A 77 -3.64 -6.17 -5.04
C SER A 77 -2.99 -6.65 -3.75
N GLU A 78 -3.79 -7.15 -2.79
CA GLU A 78 -3.29 -7.46 -1.45
C GLU A 78 -4.15 -8.51 -0.75
N GLN A 79 -3.52 -9.31 0.10
CA GLN A 79 -4.20 -10.31 0.94
C GLN A 79 -4.28 -9.89 2.40
N VAL A 80 -3.49 -8.89 2.82
CA VAL A 80 -3.47 -8.41 4.20
C VAL A 80 -4.63 -7.45 4.41
N LEU A 81 -5.70 -7.94 5.05
CA LEU A 81 -6.94 -7.19 5.22
C LEU A 81 -6.73 -5.90 6.00
N SER A 82 -5.91 -5.92 7.06
CA SER A 82 -5.65 -4.73 7.86
C SER A 82 -5.06 -3.59 7.04
N PHE A 83 -4.18 -3.90 6.09
CA PHE A 83 -3.61 -2.90 5.19
C PHE A 83 -4.67 -2.34 4.22
N THR A 84 -5.45 -3.22 3.60
CA THR A 84 -6.47 -2.79 2.65
C THR A 84 -7.58 -1.98 3.32
N MET A 85 -7.98 -2.34 4.55
CA MET A 85 -8.94 -1.56 5.31
C MET A 85 -8.45 -0.15 5.64
N GLU A 86 -7.14 0.00 5.81
CA GLU A 86 -6.52 1.30 6.11
C GLU A 86 -6.50 2.25 4.91
N ILE A 87 -6.28 1.72 3.70
CA ILE A 87 -6.03 2.56 2.52
C ILE A 87 -7.13 2.55 1.48
N ALA A 88 -7.98 1.54 1.43
CA ALA A 88 -8.94 1.39 0.33
C ALA A 88 -10.25 2.12 0.63
N ASP A 89 -10.76 2.82 -0.38
CA ASP A 89 -12.09 3.40 -0.36
C ASP A 89 -13.13 2.44 -0.94
N ARG A 90 -12.70 1.48 -1.75
CA ARG A 90 -13.54 0.50 -2.41
C ARG A 90 -12.82 -0.85 -2.49
N PHE A 91 -13.58 -1.92 -2.31
CA PHE A 91 -13.06 -3.28 -2.32
C PHE A 91 -13.59 -4.09 -3.48
N LEU A 92 -12.69 -4.87 -4.08
CA LEU A 92 -13.03 -5.89 -5.07
C LEU A 92 -12.36 -7.18 -4.63
N ILE A 93 -13.15 -8.24 -4.45
CA ILE A 93 -12.60 -9.55 -4.08
C ILE A 93 -12.63 -10.46 -5.29
N ILE A 94 -11.46 -11.03 -5.60
CA ILE A 94 -11.29 -11.95 -6.72
C ILE A 94 -11.05 -13.35 -6.16
N GLU A 95 -11.80 -14.32 -6.66
CA GLU A 95 -11.64 -15.74 -6.35
C GLU A 95 -11.71 -16.53 -7.65
N LYS A 96 -10.66 -17.32 -7.92
CA LYS A 96 -10.58 -18.16 -9.13
C LYS A 96 -10.84 -17.37 -10.43
N GLY A 97 -10.30 -16.15 -10.49
CA GLY A 97 -10.43 -15.30 -11.67
C GLY A 97 -11.73 -14.55 -11.82
N GLU A 98 -12.61 -14.62 -10.84
CA GLU A 98 -13.90 -13.93 -10.86
C GLU A 98 -14.06 -12.98 -9.70
N PHE A 99 -14.78 -11.87 -9.92
CA PHE A 99 -15.17 -10.96 -8.85
C PHE A 99 -16.33 -11.55 -8.07
N VAL A 100 -16.10 -11.90 -6.80
CA VAL A 100 -17.11 -12.50 -5.93
C VAL A 100 -17.75 -11.50 -4.98
N TYR A 101 -17.16 -10.32 -4.82
CA TYR A 101 -17.69 -9.24 -3.98
C TYR A 101 -17.12 -7.90 -4.45
N GLN A 102 -17.93 -6.84 -4.37
CA GLN A 102 -17.46 -5.48 -4.55
C GLN A 102 -18.34 -4.52 -3.74
N GLY A 103 -17.75 -3.46 -3.27
CA GLY A 103 -18.48 -2.45 -2.52
C GLY A 103 -17.59 -1.38 -1.93
N PRO A 104 -18.19 -0.24 -1.52
CA PRO A 104 -17.46 0.82 -0.86
C PRO A 104 -17.10 0.43 0.58
N ARG A 105 -16.09 1.09 1.12
CA ARG A 105 -15.59 0.84 2.48
C ARG A 105 -16.68 0.97 3.55
N GLU A 106 -17.57 1.96 3.41
CA GLU A 106 -18.60 2.25 4.40
C GLU A 106 -19.62 1.12 4.57
N SER A 107 -19.88 0.37 3.51
CA SER A 107 -20.87 -0.72 3.53
C SER A 107 -20.24 -2.10 3.54
N VAL A 108 -18.92 -2.20 3.71
CA VAL A 108 -18.20 -3.47 3.68
C VAL A 108 -18.49 -4.28 4.95
N ASP A 109 -18.84 -5.56 4.76
CA ASP A 109 -18.93 -6.53 5.85
C ASP A 109 -17.54 -7.17 6.02
N THR A 110 -16.81 -6.75 7.05
CA THR A 110 -15.47 -7.26 7.31
C THR A 110 -15.45 -8.77 7.53
N LYS A 111 -16.48 -9.32 8.16
CA LYS A 111 -16.59 -10.77 8.37
C LYS A 111 -16.70 -11.51 7.05
N LYS A 112 -17.48 -10.98 6.14
CA LYS A 112 -17.67 -11.57 4.81
C LYS A 112 -16.37 -11.54 4.01
N ILE A 113 -15.66 -10.40 4.03
CA ILE A 113 -14.37 -10.28 3.35
C ILE A 113 -13.37 -11.25 3.96
N HIS A 114 -13.31 -11.32 5.27
CA HIS A 114 -12.39 -12.22 5.97
C HIS A 114 -12.64 -13.68 5.58
N SER A 115 -13.89 -14.08 5.38
CA SER A 115 -14.22 -15.44 4.98
C SER A 115 -13.69 -15.82 3.60
N TYR A 116 -13.56 -14.86 2.68
CA TYR A 116 -12.94 -15.11 1.37
C TYR A 116 -11.43 -15.24 1.43
N LEU A 117 -10.80 -14.56 2.39
CA LEU A 117 -9.32 -14.53 2.53
C LEU A 117 -8.79 -15.68 3.38
N THR A 118 -9.62 -16.29 4.21
CA THR A 118 -9.25 -17.42 5.06
C THR A 118 -9.39 -18.70 4.25
N VAL A 119 -8.30 -19.38 4.05
CA VAL A 119 -8.27 -20.63 3.32
C VAL A 119 -8.41 -21.80 4.28
#